data_1a8115255e06f21d48c18cb0f9250b90
#
_entry.id   1a8115255e06f21d48c18cb0f9250b90
#
_cell.length_a   1.000
_cell.length_b   1.000
_cell.length_c   1.000
_cell.angle_alpha   90.00
_cell.angle_beta   90.00
_cell.angle_gamma   90.00
#
_symmetry.space_group_name_H-M   'P 1'
#
loop_
_entity.id
_entity.type
_entity.pdbx_description
1 polymer ?
#
loop_
_entity_poly.entity_id
_entity_poly.type
_entity_poly.pdbx_seq_one_letter_code
_entity_poly.pdbx_strand_id
1 'polypeptide(L)'
;MKNEALLGPWVRRFLLEHLVAERNLARNTQVSYRDTLALLLPFASKYGGRAIDRMTVEDLTPSVVRRFLGHLEHDRKCSVVTRNQRLATIRSLAQFIGMRSPAHVAWCAEIRATPFKKTAKTGIGYLEKSEMDALLVQPDRRTALGDRDHALLLFLYNSGARANEAAKLTIGSLQLGAQSSVRLHGKANKFRTCPLWPVTATSLSRLIANRGKSEPVFLNRCNQPLTRFGIHRLVTHMPNKPAGPCRR
;
A
#
# COMPACT_ATOMS: atom_id res chain seq x y z
N MET A 1 -16.00 -28.05 -21.66
CA MET A 1 -17.05 -27.05 -21.99
C MET A 1 -17.91 -26.56 -20.82
N LYS A 2 -18.43 -27.43 -19.89
CA LYS A 2 -19.23 -26.93 -18.74
C LYS A 2 -18.49 -26.03 -17.73
N ASN A 3 -17.17 -26.09 -17.68
CA ASN A 3 -16.37 -25.38 -16.66
C ASN A 3 -15.96 -23.95 -17.10
N GLU A 4 -16.06 -23.61 -18.36
CA GLU A 4 -15.65 -22.28 -18.90
C GLU A 4 -16.70 -21.19 -18.68
N ALA A 5 -17.95 -21.56 -18.49
CA ALA A 5 -19.02 -20.61 -18.15
C ALA A 5 -18.95 -20.12 -16.70
N LEU A 6 -18.43 -20.96 -15.77
CA LEU A 6 -18.38 -20.62 -14.34
C LEU A 6 -17.30 -19.58 -14.05
N LEU A 7 -17.66 -18.57 -13.25
CA LEU A 7 -16.75 -17.49 -12.85
C LEU A 7 -15.64 -17.94 -11.88
N GLY A 8 -15.94 -18.88 -10.98
CA GLY A 8 -15.00 -19.36 -9.95
C GLY A 8 -13.67 -19.88 -10.51
N PRO A 9 -13.65 -20.79 -11.49
CA PRO A 9 -12.42 -21.26 -12.15
C PRO A 9 -11.61 -20.12 -12.77
N TRP A 10 -12.25 -19.14 -13.41
CA TRP A 10 -11.59 -17.96 -13.98
C TRP A 10 -10.93 -17.09 -12.91
N VAL A 11 -11.62 -16.84 -11.80
CA VAL A 11 -11.06 -16.09 -10.66
C VAL A 11 -9.85 -16.81 -10.06
N ARG A 12 -9.92 -18.12 -9.90
CA ARG A 12 -8.78 -18.91 -9.40
C ARG A 12 -7.58 -18.81 -10.34
N ARG A 13 -7.79 -19.04 -11.65
CA ARG A 13 -6.73 -18.92 -12.67
C ARG A 13 -6.15 -17.51 -12.72
N PHE A 14 -7.00 -16.50 -12.66
CA PHE A 14 -6.56 -15.10 -12.62
C PHE A 14 -5.64 -14.82 -11.42
N LEU A 15 -6.04 -15.22 -10.21
CA LEU A 15 -5.28 -14.95 -9.00
C LEU A 15 -3.97 -15.75 -8.92
N LEU A 16 -3.99 -17.04 -9.28
CA LEU A 16 -2.85 -17.93 -9.08
C LEU A 16 -1.94 -18.01 -10.31
N GLU A 17 -2.50 -18.15 -11.50
CA GLU A 17 -1.72 -18.30 -12.72
C GLU A 17 -1.31 -16.92 -13.27
N HIS A 18 -2.26 -16.03 -13.54
CA HIS A 18 -1.97 -14.77 -14.19
C HIS A 18 -1.22 -13.77 -13.30
N LEU A 19 -1.71 -13.51 -12.08
CA LEU A 19 -1.07 -12.50 -11.22
C LEU A 19 0.26 -12.99 -10.63
N VAL A 20 0.35 -14.27 -10.32
CA VAL A 20 1.53 -14.85 -9.65
C VAL A 20 2.49 -15.45 -10.67
N ALA A 21 2.08 -16.49 -11.39
CA ALA A 21 2.99 -17.25 -12.26
C ALA A 21 3.38 -16.48 -13.53
N GLU A 22 2.43 -15.85 -14.23
CA GLU A 22 2.73 -15.15 -15.51
C GLU A 22 3.31 -13.75 -15.26
N ARG A 23 2.75 -12.98 -14.32
CA ARG A 23 3.10 -11.56 -14.13
C ARG A 23 4.00 -11.27 -12.95
N ASN A 24 4.23 -12.22 -12.06
CA ASN A 24 5.04 -12.08 -10.84
C ASN A 24 4.76 -10.74 -10.12
N LEU A 25 3.47 -10.41 -9.92
CA LEU A 25 3.10 -9.15 -9.29
C LEU A 25 3.49 -9.14 -7.82
N ALA A 26 3.86 -7.97 -7.32
CA ALA A 26 4.20 -7.77 -5.90
C ALA A 26 3.06 -8.22 -4.98
N ARG A 27 3.40 -8.85 -3.84
CA ARG A 27 2.46 -9.40 -2.85
C ARG A 27 1.31 -8.44 -2.51
N ASN A 28 1.60 -7.16 -2.28
CA ASN A 28 0.56 -6.18 -1.95
C ASN A 28 -0.43 -5.97 -3.10
N THR A 29 0.02 -6.07 -4.35
CA THR A 29 -0.86 -6.00 -5.52
C THR A 29 -1.75 -7.23 -5.58
N GLN A 30 -1.19 -8.44 -5.39
CA GLN A 30 -1.96 -9.69 -5.33
C GLN A 30 -3.04 -9.62 -4.26
N VAL A 31 -2.70 -9.17 -3.04
CA VAL A 31 -3.65 -8.99 -1.93
C VAL A 31 -4.75 -8.00 -2.29
N SER A 32 -4.40 -6.86 -2.90
CA SER A 32 -5.39 -5.85 -3.32
C SER A 32 -6.39 -6.40 -4.34
N TYR A 33 -5.93 -7.23 -5.29
CA TYR A 33 -6.79 -7.89 -6.27
C TYR A 33 -7.69 -8.93 -5.62
N ARG A 34 -7.12 -9.80 -4.77
CA ARG A 34 -7.88 -10.78 -3.98
C ARG A 34 -8.98 -10.10 -3.15
N ASP A 35 -8.65 -9.06 -2.40
CA ASP A 35 -9.58 -8.35 -1.53
C ASP A 35 -10.70 -7.66 -2.32
N THR A 36 -10.42 -7.22 -3.55
CA THR A 36 -11.46 -6.69 -4.43
C THR A 36 -12.46 -7.78 -4.81
N LEU A 37 -11.98 -8.95 -5.23
CA LEU A 37 -12.83 -10.05 -5.65
C LEU A 37 -13.58 -10.67 -4.47
N ALA A 38 -12.94 -10.74 -3.29
CA ALA A 38 -13.60 -11.18 -2.05
C ALA A 38 -14.77 -10.27 -1.62
N LEU A 39 -14.77 -9.01 -2.03
CA LEU A 39 -15.91 -8.10 -1.81
C LEU A 39 -16.94 -8.16 -2.95
N LEU A 40 -16.47 -8.29 -4.19
CA LEU A 40 -17.32 -8.28 -5.37
C LEU A 40 -18.21 -9.52 -5.47
N LEU A 41 -17.63 -10.72 -5.27
CA LEU A 41 -18.35 -11.98 -5.50
C LEU A 41 -19.55 -12.15 -4.55
N PRO A 42 -19.45 -11.95 -3.22
CA PRO A 42 -20.60 -12.00 -2.34
C PRO A 42 -21.65 -10.94 -2.66
N PHE A 43 -21.21 -9.72 -3.06
CA PHE A 43 -22.12 -8.67 -3.47
C PHE A 43 -22.90 -9.06 -4.72
N ALA A 44 -22.22 -9.55 -5.76
CA ALA A 44 -22.83 -9.97 -7.01
C ALA A 44 -23.79 -11.16 -6.79
N SER A 45 -23.39 -12.14 -5.98
CA SER A 45 -24.22 -13.28 -5.58
C SER A 45 -25.53 -12.85 -4.92
N LYS A 46 -25.41 -11.98 -3.92
CA LYS A 46 -26.60 -11.44 -3.20
C LYS A 46 -27.51 -10.65 -4.14
N TYR A 47 -26.93 -9.83 -5.03
CA TYR A 47 -27.71 -9.00 -5.94
C TYR A 47 -28.37 -9.81 -7.06
N GLY A 48 -27.69 -10.81 -7.64
CA GLY A 48 -28.16 -11.66 -8.72
C GLY A 48 -28.98 -12.88 -8.26
N GLY A 49 -29.06 -13.13 -6.95
CA GLY A 49 -29.79 -14.27 -6.39
C GLY A 49 -29.18 -15.64 -6.71
N ARG A 50 -27.93 -15.68 -7.22
CA ARG A 50 -27.23 -16.91 -7.57
C ARG A 50 -26.09 -17.21 -6.61
N ALA A 51 -25.97 -18.44 -6.13
CA ALA A 51 -24.88 -18.85 -5.24
C ALA A 51 -23.51 -18.67 -5.89
N ILE A 52 -22.48 -18.28 -5.11
CA ILE A 52 -21.16 -17.91 -5.63
C ILE A 52 -20.52 -19.02 -6.46
N ASP A 53 -20.68 -20.25 -6.03
CA ASP A 53 -20.16 -21.47 -6.71
C ASP A 53 -20.83 -21.77 -8.05
N ARG A 54 -22.04 -21.20 -8.29
CA ARG A 54 -22.84 -21.35 -9.52
C ARG A 54 -22.84 -20.11 -10.40
N MET A 55 -22.16 -19.03 -9.97
CA MET A 55 -22.08 -17.82 -10.78
C MET A 55 -21.31 -18.09 -12.07
N THR A 56 -21.88 -17.58 -13.19
CA THR A 56 -21.23 -17.55 -14.48
C THR A 56 -20.54 -16.21 -14.74
N VAL A 57 -19.74 -16.15 -15.80
CA VAL A 57 -19.07 -14.89 -16.21
C VAL A 57 -20.11 -13.82 -16.56
N GLU A 58 -21.20 -14.20 -17.21
CA GLU A 58 -22.31 -13.34 -17.64
C GLU A 58 -23.12 -12.76 -16.46
N ASP A 59 -23.13 -13.41 -15.31
CA ASP A 59 -23.77 -12.88 -14.09
C ASP A 59 -23.11 -11.59 -13.61
N LEU A 60 -21.84 -11.38 -13.93
CA LEU A 60 -21.11 -10.17 -13.63
C LEU A 60 -21.33 -9.10 -14.71
N THR A 61 -22.55 -8.61 -14.83
CA THR A 61 -22.91 -7.58 -15.83
C THR A 61 -22.32 -6.20 -15.49
N PRO A 62 -22.21 -5.29 -16.49
CA PRO A 62 -21.86 -3.89 -16.22
C PRO A 62 -22.77 -3.20 -15.19
N SER A 63 -24.05 -3.59 -15.12
CA SER A 63 -25.02 -3.11 -14.12
C SER A 63 -24.60 -3.52 -12.72
N VAL A 64 -24.29 -4.80 -12.50
CA VAL A 64 -23.79 -5.34 -11.22
C VAL A 64 -22.51 -4.62 -10.81
N VAL A 65 -21.58 -4.43 -11.74
CA VAL A 65 -20.32 -3.71 -11.46
C VAL A 65 -20.59 -2.27 -11.04
N ARG A 66 -21.44 -1.53 -11.75
CA ARG A 66 -21.81 -0.15 -11.37
C ARG A 66 -22.46 -0.08 -10.00
N ARG A 67 -23.38 -1.00 -9.67
CA ARG A 67 -24.00 -1.06 -8.34
C ARG A 67 -23.00 -1.38 -7.24
N PHE A 68 -22.09 -2.32 -7.48
CA PHE A 68 -21.00 -2.61 -6.55
C PHE A 68 -20.13 -1.38 -6.29
N LEU A 69 -19.76 -0.64 -7.32
CA LEU A 69 -18.99 0.59 -7.18
C LEU A 69 -19.76 1.68 -6.40
N GLY A 70 -21.08 1.78 -6.61
CA GLY A 70 -21.95 2.64 -5.82
C GLY A 70 -22.01 2.23 -4.34
N HIS A 71 -22.17 0.93 -4.07
CA HIS A 71 -22.12 0.37 -2.71
C HIS A 71 -20.78 0.71 -2.00
N LEU A 72 -19.65 0.62 -2.69
CA LEU A 72 -18.36 1.01 -2.11
C LEU A 72 -18.33 2.48 -1.67
N GLU A 73 -18.92 3.38 -2.45
CA GLU A 73 -18.90 4.81 -2.18
C GLU A 73 -19.94 5.20 -1.11
N HIS A 74 -21.18 4.75 -1.25
CA HIS A 74 -22.30 5.21 -0.41
C HIS A 74 -22.40 4.45 0.91
N ASP A 75 -22.28 3.12 0.88
CA ASP A 75 -22.50 2.29 2.07
C ASP A 75 -21.19 2.08 2.84
N ARG A 76 -20.08 1.84 2.11
CA ARG A 76 -18.78 1.61 2.72
C ARG A 76 -17.91 2.87 2.86
N LYS A 77 -18.39 4.03 2.41
CA LYS A 77 -17.71 5.33 2.50
C LYS A 77 -16.28 5.32 1.93
N CYS A 78 -16.05 4.51 0.90
CA CYS A 78 -14.75 4.45 0.25
C CYS A 78 -14.51 5.71 -0.60
N SER A 79 -13.26 6.18 -0.63
CA SER A 79 -12.87 7.29 -1.52
C SER A 79 -13.00 6.88 -2.99
N VAL A 80 -13.12 7.89 -3.88
CA VAL A 80 -13.13 7.69 -5.34
C VAL A 80 -11.86 6.98 -5.82
N VAL A 81 -10.71 7.24 -5.18
CA VAL A 81 -9.44 6.55 -5.49
C VAL A 81 -9.57 5.04 -5.21
N THR A 82 -10.08 4.67 -4.05
CA THR A 82 -10.32 3.27 -3.68
C THR A 82 -11.32 2.60 -4.62
N ARG A 83 -12.43 3.28 -4.93
CA ARG A 83 -13.43 2.83 -5.91
C ARG A 83 -12.79 2.55 -7.27
N ASN A 84 -11.96 3.46 -7.77
CA ASN A 84 -11.28 3.34 -9.05
C ASN A 84 -10.25 2.19 -9.05
N GLN A 85 -9.53 1.99 -7.95
CA GLN A 85 -8.61 0.86 -7.79
C GLN A 85 -9.36 -0.48 -7.87
N ARG A 86 -10.57 -0.58 -7.26
CA ARG A 86 -11.41 -1.78 -7.35
C ARG A 86 -11.90 -2.00 -8.79
N LEU A 87 -12.33 -0.93 -9.48
CA LEU A 87 -12.70 -1.03 -10.90
C LEU A 87 -11.53 -1.49 -11.77
N ALA A 88 -10.31 -1.01 -11.52
CA ALA A 88 -9.12 -1.47 -12.26
C ALA A 88 -8.90 -2.99 -12.12
N THR A 89 -9.13 -3.54 -10.93
CA THR A 89 -9.08 -5.00 -10.70
C THR A 89 -10.14 -5.74 -11.52
N ILE A 90 -11.39 -5.26 -11.50
CA ILE A 90 -12.50 -5.88 -12.24
C ILE A 90 -12.21 -5.86 -13.75
N ARG A 91 -11.74 -4.72 -14.27
CA ARG A 91 -11.35 -4.59 -15.68
C ARG A 91 -10.18 -5.49 -16.06
N SER A 92 -9.23 -5.70 -15.14
CA SER A 92 -8.10 -6.64 -15.35
C SER A 92 -8.57 -8.09 -15.41
N LEU A 93 -9.51 -8.49 -14.52
CA LEU A 93 -10.14 -9.82 -14.59
C LEU A 93 -10.89 -10.00 -15.90
N ALA A 94 -11.71 -9.02 -16.30
CA ALA A 94 -12.47 -9.07 -17.55
C ALA A 94 -11.54 -9.21 -18.78
N GLN A 95 -10.45 -8.45 -18.80
CA GLN A 95 -9.44 -8.56 -19.85
C GLN A 95 -8.78 -9.95 -19.88
N PHE A 96 -8.44 -10.50 -18.72
CA PHE A 96 -7.86 -11.84 -18.62
C PHE A 96 -8.77 -12.91 -19.19
N ILE A 97 -10.08 -12.83 -18.90
CA ILE A 97 -11.09 -13.77 -19.43
C ILE A 97 -11.27 -13.58 -20.93
N GLY A 98 -11.50 -12.33 -21.38
CA GLY A 98 -11.75 -12.05 -22.81
C GLY A 98 -10.58 -12.40 -23.72
N MET A 99 -9.33 -12.33 -23.25
CA MET A 99 -8.14 -12.75 -23.99
C MET A 99 -8.01 -14.28 -24.13
N ARG A 100 -8.71 -15.05 -23.31
CA ARG A 100 -8.60 -16.53 -23.24
C ARG A 100 -9.87 -17.26 -23.63
N SER A 101 -10.97 -16.54 -23.83
CA SER A 101 -12.26 -17.10 -24.22
C SER A 101 -12.95 -16.20 -25.24
N PRO A 102 -13.00 -16.60 -26.52
CA PRO A 102 -13.70 -15.85 -27.57
C PRO A 102 -15.17 -15.58 -27.25
N ALA A 103 -15.83 -16.50 -26.53
CA ALA A 103 -17.23 -16.35 -26.11
C ALA A 103 -17.46 -15.15 -25.19
N HIS A 104 -16.42 -14.67 -24.45
CA HIS A 104 -16.54 -13.59 -23.48
C HIS A 104 -15.93 -12.27 -23.96
N VAL A 105 -15.57 -12.13 -25.23
CA VAL A 105 -14.96 -10.89 -25.77
C VAL A 105 -15.93 -9.70 -25.67
N ALA A 106 -17.19 -9.89 -26.06
CA ALA A 106 -18.22 -8.85 -25.97
C ALA A 106 -18.44 -8.41 -24.52
N TRP A 107 -18.62 -9.37 -23.61
CA TRP A 107 -18.73 -9.11 -22.17
C TRP A 107 -17.51 -8.34 -21.62
N CYS A 108 -16.31 -8.74 -22.01
CA CYS A 108 -15.09 -8.03 -21.63
C CYS A 108 -15.11 -6.57 -22.06
N ALA A 109 -15.53 -6.29 -23.30
CA ALA A 109 -15.63 -4.94 -23.84
C ALA A 109 -16.62 -4.09 -23.02
N GLU A 110 -17.79 -4.64 -22.68
CA GLU A 110 -18.82 -3.97 -21.88
C GLU A 110 -18.34 -3.64 -20.46
N ILE A 111 -17.70 -4.60 -19.77
CA ILE A 111 -17.13 -4.35 -18.43
C ILE A 111 -16.05 -3.25 -18.49
N ARG A 112 -15.19 -3.29 -19.51
CA ARG A 112 -14.11 -2.31 -19.68
C ARG A 112 -14.61 -0.93 -20.08
N ALA A 113 -15.80 -0.81 -20.65
CA ALA A 113 -16.45 0.46 -20.93
C ALA A 113 -16.91 1.21 -19.65
N THR A 114 -17.02 0.54 -18.49
CA THR A 114 -17.36 1.21 -17.21
C THR A 114 -16.32 2.28 -16.89
N PRO A 115 -16.70 3.58 -16.76
CA PRO A 115 -15.73 4.67 -16.63
C PRO A 115 -15.12 4.77 -15.23
N PHE A 116 -13.87 5.24 -15.19
CA PHE A 116 -13.26 5.76 -13.96
C PHE A 116 -13.87 7.12 -13.62
N LYS A 117 -14.09 7.36 -12.32
CA LYS A 117 -14.46 8.71 -11.85
C LYS A 117 -13.24 9.61 -11.80
N LYS A 118 -13.40 10.86 -12.22
CA LYS A 118 -12.37 11.89 -12.02
C LYS A 118 -12.16 12.12 -10.53
N THR A 119 -10.91 12.24 -10.12
CA THR A 119 -10.53 12.63 -8.76
C THR A 119 -9.96 14.03 -8.80
N ALA A 120 -10.39 14.89 -7.88
CA ALA A 120 -9.69 16.14 -7.68
C ALA A 120 -8.24 15.83 -7.24
N LYS A 121 -7.27 16.44 -7.88
CA LYS A 121 -5.89 16.40 -7.40
C LYS A 121 -5.83 17.31 -6.18
N THR A 122 -5.90 16.74 -4.99
CA THR A 122 -5.51 17.49 -3.78
C THR A 122 -4.02 17.78 -3.88
N GLY A 123 -3.64 19.04 -3.70
CA GLY A 123 -2.24 19.42 -3.60
C GLY A 123 -1.56 18.57 -2.52
N ILE A 124 -0.33 18.16 -2.79
CA ILE A 124 0.46 17.46 -1.77
C ILE A 124 0.86 18.51 -0.73
N GLY A 125 0.36 18.38 0.50
CA GLY A 125 0.83 19.18 1.62
C GLY A 125 2.28 18.82 1.92
N TYR A 126 3.09 19.82 2.24
CA TYR A 126 4.45 19.65 2.73
C TYR A 126 4.59 20.42 4.05
N LEU A 127 5.53 19.98 4.86
CA LEU A 127 5.88 20.70 6.10
C LEU A 127 6.94 21.75 5.79
N GLU A 128 6.69 22.95 6.27
CA GLU A 128 7.73 23.99 6.28
C GLU A 128 8.88 23.60 7.21
N LYS A 129 10.06 24.21 7.01
CA LYS A 129 11.22 23.86 7.82
C LYS A 129 10.96 24.03 9.32
N SER A 130 10.30 25.11 9.73
CA SER A 130 9.93 25.39 11.12
C SER A 130 8.99 24.33 11.71
N GLU A 131 8.03 23.81 10.91
CA GLU A 131 7.11 22.75 11.30
C GLU A 131 7.86 21.42 11.46
N MET A 132 8.81 21.14 10.57
CA MET A 132 9.65 19.95 10.68
C MET A 132 10.57 20.03 11.89
N ASP A 133 11.21 21.18 12.15
CA ASP A 133 12.06 21.38 13.31
C ASP A 133 11.24 21.21 14.63
N ALA A 134 10.01 21.73 14.65
CA ALA A 134 9.09 21.55 15.78
C ALA A 134 8.69 20.07 15.97
N LEU A 135 8.50 19.32 14.88
CA LEU A 135 8.19 17.88 14.93
C LEU A 135 9.38 17.07 15.49
N LEU A 136 10.60 17.41 15.09
CA LEU A 136 11.81 16.70 15.53
C LEU A 136 12.09 16.84 17.02
N VAL A 137 11.65 17.92 17.68
CA VAL A 137 11.86 18.12 19.11
C VAL A 137 10.76 17.50 19.99
N GLN A 138 9.68 16.95 19.40
CA GLN A 138 8.57 16.37 20.17
C GLN A 138 8.95 15.12 20.99
N PRO A 139 9.74 14.14 20.44
CA PRO A 139 10.07 12.95 21.19
C PRO A 139 10.91 13.26 22.43
N ASP A 140 10.52 12.74 23.60
CA ASP A 140 11.33 12.87 24.82
C ASP A 140 12.56 11.95 24.76
N ARG A 141 13.67 12.51 24.31
CA ARG A 141 14.93 11.80 24.10
C ARG A 141 15.59 11.24 25.38
N ARG A 142 15.05 11.54 26.54
CA ARG A 142 15.47 10.93 27.82
C ARG A 142 14.97 9.51 27.97
N THR A 143 13.94 9.14 27.22
CA THR A 143 13.43 7.77 27.16
C THR A 143 13.97 7.01 25.95
N ALA A 144 14.18 5.70 26.07
CA ALA A 144 14.64 4.86 24.97
C ALA A 144 13.69 4.90 23.76
N LEU A 145 12.38 4.97 24.01
CA LEU A 145 11.37 5.07 22.95
C LEU A 145 11.40 6.44 22.26
N GLY A 146 11.55 7.51 23.04
CA GLY A 146 11.63 8.86 22.45
C GLY A 146 12.93 9.08 21.69
N ASP A 147 14.06 8.53 22.13
CA ASP A 147 15.31 8.60 21.37
C ASP A 147 15.23 7.82 20.07
N ARG A 148 14.59 6.64 20.07
CA ARG A 148 14.26 5.89 18.86
C ARG A 148 13.34 6.69 17.92
N ASP A 149 12.30 7.33 18.44
CA ASP A 149 11.33 8.08 17.65
C ASP A 149 11.98 9.30 17.00
N HIS A 150 12.82 10.01 17.74
CA HIS A 150 13.63 11.09 17.20
C HIS A 150 14.56 10.60 16.07
N ALA A 151 15.29 9.51 16.30
CA ALA A 151 16.18 8.94 15.27
C ALA A 151 15.40 8.51 14.01
N LEU A 152 14.20 7.94 14.18
CA LEU A 152 13.33 7.57 13.06
C LEU A 152 12.83 8.80 12.28
N LEU A 153 12.35 9.85 12.96
CA LEU A 153 11.89 11.08 12.30
C LEU A 153 13.04 11.74 11.52
N LEU A 154 14.21 11.85 12.15
CA LEU A 154 15.39 12.41 11.53
C LEU A 154 15.84 11.61 10.32
N PHE A 155 15.79 10.26 10.40
CA PHE A 155 16.07 9.36 9.30
C PHE A 155 15.07 9.53 8.14
N LEU A 156 13.77 9.60 8.44
CA LEU A 156 12.73 9.80 7.42
C LEU A 156 12.91 11.16 6.71
N TYR A 157 13.20 12.21 7.46
CA TYR A 157 13.42 13.55 6.93
C TYR A 157 14.67 13.62 6.04
N ASN A 158 15.80 13.07 6.51
CA ASN A 158 17.06 13.07 5.76
C ASN A 158 16.98 12.24 4.48
N SER A 159 16.41 11.02 4.54
CA SER A 159 16.50 10.04 3.45
C SER A 159 15.29 10.04 2.50
N GLY A 160 14.18 10.67 2.87
CA GLY A 160 12.91 10.53 2.16
C GLY A 160 12.42 9.09 2.05
N ALA A 161 12.77 8.25 3.04
CA ALA A 161 12.37 6.84 3.06
C ALA A 161 10.87 6.70 3.26
N ARG A 162 10.25 5.78 2.50
CA ARG A 162 8.85 5.41 2.75
C ARG A 162 8.74 4.64 4.06
N ALA A 163 7.59 4.73 4.74
CA ALA A 163 7.36 4.01 5.99
C ALA A 163 7.68 2.50 5.88
N ASN A 164 7.38 1.87 4.74
CA ASN A 164 7.72 0.45 4.52
C ASN A 164 9.21 0.20 4.29
N GLU A 165 9.95 1.15 3.73
CA GLU A 165 11.40 1.07 3.56
C GLU A 165 12.09 1.20 4.92
N ALA A 166 11.66 2.16 5.74
CA ALA A 166 12.15 2.33 7.10
C ALA A 166 11.81 1.13 8.02
N ALA A 167 10.60 0.56 7.90
CA ALA A 167 10.18 -0.61 8.66
C ALA A 167 10.99 -1.87 8.36
N LYS A 168 11.51 -2.00 7.14
CA LYS A 168 12.33 -3.14 6.68
C LYS A 168 13.83 -2.88 6.73
N LEU A 169 14.24 -1.73 7.24
CA LEU A 169 15.64 -1.34 7.29
C LEU A 169 16.40 -2.22 8.30
N THR A 170 17.44 -2.90 7.84
CA THR A 170 18.37 -3.65 8.68
C THR A 170 19.63 -2.84 8.96
N ILE A 171 20.32 -3.16 10.04
CA ILE A 171 21.58 -2.51 10.43
C ILE A 171 22.64 -2.67 9.33
N GLY A 172 22.67 -3.82 8.67
CA GLY A 172 23.58 -4.06 7.55
C GLY A 172 23.33 -3.21 6.30
N SER A 173 22.21 -2.51 6.23
CA SER A 173 21.91 -1.54 5.17
C SER A 173 22.48 -0.15 5.44
N LEU A 174 23.04 0.07 6.64
CA LEU A 174 23.68 1.32 7.05
C LEU A 174 25.19 1.19 6.88
N GLN A 175 25.80 2.19 6.28
CA GLN A 175 27.23 2.42 6.31
C GLN A 175 27.45 3.67 7.17
N LEU A 176 28.03 3.50 8.36
CA LEU A 176 28.26 4.58 9.31
C LEU A 176 29.77 4.81 9.44
N GLY A 177 30.19 6.07 9.42
CA GLY A 177 31.62 6.46 9.45
C GLY A 177 31.81 7.79 8.74
N ALA A 178 33.00 8.01 8.16
CA ALA A 178 33.39 9.27 7.51
C ALA A 178 32.43 9.64 6.34
N GLN A 179 31.93 8.67 5.60
CA GLN A 179 30.94 8.85 4.54
C GLN A 179 29.70 8.00 4.86
N SER A 180 28.87 8.52 5.77
CA SER A 180 27.68 7.79 6.20
C SER A 180 26.61 7.75 5.12
N SER A 181 26.05 6.56 4.87
CA SER A 181 24.99 6.36 3.89
C SER A 181 24.06 5.22 4.28
N VAL A 182 22.90 5.16 3.63
CA VAL A 182 21.94 4.07 3.77
C VAL A 182 21.55 3.53 2.39
N ARG A 183 21.48 2.20 2.26
CA ARG A 183 20.96 1.52 1.10
C ARG A 183 19.51 1.16 1.33
N LEU A 184 18.59 1.80 0.60
CA LEU A 184 17.13 1.62 0.70
C LEU A 184 16.63 0.68 -0.39
N HIS A 185 15.79 -0.27 0.00
CA HIS A 185 15.12 -1.20 -0.90
C HIS A 185 13.70 -0.71 -1.20
N GLY A 186 13.48 -0.15 -2.39
CA GLY A 186 12.24 0.47 -2.81
C GLY A 186 11.29 -0.45 -3.59
N LYS A 187 10.31 0.17 -4.24
CA LYS A 187 9.33 -0.51 -5.09
C LYS A 187 10.00 -1.13 -6.32
N ALA A 188 9.47 -2.27 -6.78
CA ALA A 188 9.98 -3.02 -7.94
C ALA A 188 11.43 -3.51 -7.78
N ASN A 189 11.81 -3.89 -6.56
CA ASN A 189 13.15 -4.41 -6.22
C ASN A 189 14.30 -3.43 -6.57
N LYS A 190 14.00 -2.13 -6.62
CA LYS A 190 15.02 -1.10 -6.90
C LYS A 190 15.70 -0.67 -5.61
N PHE A 191 17.02 -0.53 -5.69
CA PHE A 191 17.82 0.01 -4.60
C PHE A 191 18.22 1.45 -4.89
N ARG A 192 18.30 2.27 -3.83
CA ARG A 192 18.93 3.58 -3.88
C ARG A 192 19.79 3.77 -2.66
N THR A 193 20.93 4.42 -2.83
CA THR A 193 21.78 4.87 -1.73
C THR A 193 21.51 6.34 -1.45
N CYS A 194 21.35 6.68 -0.18
CA CYS A 194 21.14 8.04 0.27
C CYS A 194 22.24 8.41 1.28
N PRO A 195 22.94 9.54 1.13
CA PRO A 195 23.87 10.02 2.14
C PRO A 195 23.11 10.39 3.42
N LEU A 196 23.72 10.12 4.56
CA LEU A 196 23.19 10.46 5.87
C LEU A 196 23.91 11.68 6.42
N TRP A 197 23.13 12.62 6.97
CA TRP A 197 23.68 13.75 7.69
C TRP A 197 24.43 13.26 8.94
N PRO A 198 25.47 13.97 9.39
CA PRO A 198 26.24 13.56 10.57
C PRO A 198 25.37 13.35 11.81
N VAL A 199 24.38 14.22 12.03
CA VAL A 199 23.43 14.13 13.15
C VAL A 199 22.54 12.88 13.05
N THR A 200 22.12 12.49 11.84
CA THR A 200 21.35 11.27 11.59
C THR A 200 22.20 10.03 11.85
N ALA A 201 23.42 10.03 11.31
CA ALA A 201 24.36 8.92 11.50
C ALA A 201 24.69 8.71 12.98
N THR A 202 24.97 9.77 13.74
CA THR A 202 25.22 9.70 15.19
C THR A 202 24.00 9.15 15.95
N SER A 203 22.79 9.62 15.63
CA SER A 203 21.57 9.12 16.28
C SER A 203 21.34 7.64 16.00
N LEU A 204 21.54 7.21 14.74
CA LEU A 204 21.42 5.81 14.36
C LEU A 204 22.50 4.94 15.00
N SER A 205 23.77 5.38 15.02
CA SER A 205 24.87 4.66 15.67
C SER A 205 24.57 4.35 17.12
N ARG A 206 24.04 5.33 17.86
CA ARG A 206 23.66 5.15 19.26
C ARG A 206 22.50 4.17 19.41
N LEU A 207 21.49 4.26 18.54
CA LEU A 207 20.30 3.39 18.58
C LEU A 207 20.64 1.91 18.31
N ILE A 208 21.63 1.62 17.47
CA ILE A 208 21.98 0.27 17.05
C ILE A 208 23.21 -0.30 17.77
N ALA A 209 23.74 0.41 18.75
CA ALA A 209 24.93 -0.03 19.49
C ALA A 209 24.75 -1.47 20.01
N ASN A 210 25.78 -2.31 19.85
CA ASN A 210 25.83 -3.71 20.28
C ASN A 210 24.80 -4.64 19.61
N ARG A 211 24.27 -4.28 18.42
CA ARG A 211 23.30 -5.08 17.69
C ARG A 211 23.87 -5.61 16.38
N GLY A 212 23.37 -6.78 15.93
CA GLY A 212 23.86 -7.50 14.75
C GLY A 212 23.39 -6.88 13.43
N LYS A 213 24.18 -7.04 12.37
CA LYS A 213 23.91 -6.47 11.03
C LYS A 213 22.56 -6.94 10.43
N SER A 214 22.10 -8.14 10.74
CA SER A 214 20.83 -8.69 10.25
C SER A 214 19.60 -8.15 10.99
N GLU A 215 19.78 -7.51 12.15
CA GLU A 215 18.69 -7.00 12.94
C GLU A 215 18.03 -5.75 12.31
N PRO A 216 16.71 -5.56 12.54
CA PRO A 216 16.02 -4.35 12.15
C PRO A 216 16.57 -3.12 12.89
N VAL A 217 16.66 -1.97 12.25
CA VAL A 217 17.12 -0.74 12.90
C VAL A 217 16.12 -0.25 13.94
N PHE A 218 14.83 -0.19 13.59
CA PHE A 218 13.80 0.38 14.45
C PHE A 218 12.93 -0.72 15.08
N LEU A 219 12.95 -0.79 16.40
CA LEU A 219 12.18 -1.73 17.21
C LEU A 219 11.03 -1.03 17.95
N ASN A 220 9.97 -1.76 18.25
CA ASN A 220 8.88 -1.30 19.09
C ASN A 220 9.21 -1.55 20.59
N ARG A 221 8.27 -1.19 21.49
CA ARG A 221 8.43 -1.38 22.95
C ARG A 221 8.61 -2.84 23.40
N CYS A 222 8.26 -3.80 22.51
CA CYS A 222 8.41 -5.23 22.76
C CYS A 222 9.63 -5.83 22.04
N ASN A 223 10.60 -5.01 21.65
CA ASN A 223 11.79 -5.39 20.87
C ASN A 223 11.48 -6.13 19.56
N GLN A 224 10.29 -5.90 18.99
CA GLN A 224 9.91 -6.42 17.68
C GLN A 224 10.09 -5.33 16.60
N PRO A 225 10.30 -5.69 15.33
CA PRO A 225 10.42 -4.73 14.25
C PRO A 225 9.23 -3.76 14.20
N LEU A 226 9.49 -2.47 14.05
CA LEU A 226 8.43 -1.50 13.76
C LEU A 226 7.80 -1.84 12.40
N THR A 227 6.47 -1.88 12.38
CA THR A 227 5.73 -2.05 11.12
C THR A 227 5.50 -0.70 10.44
N ARG A 228 5.20 -0.71 9.12
CA ARG A 228 4.79 0.51 8.41
C ARG A 228 3.60 1.23 9.05
N PHE A 229 2.69 0.47 9.65
CA PHE A 229 1.52 1.02 10.37
C PHE A 229 1.94 1.65 11.70
N GLY A 230 2.89 1.03 12.41
CA GLY A 230 3.49 1.60 13.62
C GLY A 230 4.19 2.92 13.33
N ILE A 231 4.98 3.00 12.26
CA ILE A 231 5.62 4.24 11.81
C ILE A 231 4.58 5.31 11.44
N HIS A 232 3.57 4.95 10.65
CA HIS A 232 2.49 5.88 10.29
C HIS A 232 1.79 6.42 11.53
N ARG A 233 1.40 5.53 12.45
CA ARG A 233 0.75 5.91 13.71
C ARG A 233 1.64 6.84 14.55
N LEU A 234 2.94 6.56 14.63
CA LEU A 234 3.88 7.39 15.34
C LEU A 234 3.90 8.82 14.77
N VAL A 235 4.05 8.96 13.45
CA VAL A 235 4.09 10.28 12.81
C VAL A 235 2.75 11.03 12.92
N THR A 236 1.61 10.33 12.81
CA THR A 236 0.28 10.98 12.83
C THR A 236 -0.23 11.29 14.25
N HIS A 237 0.27 10.62 15.28
CA HIS A 237 -0.16 10.83 16.68
C HIS A 237 0.88 11.62 17.49
N MET A 238 1.91 12.17 16.87
CA MET A 238 2.71 13.19 17.52
C MET A 238 1.78 14.36 17.90
N PRO A 239 1.81 14.85 19.16
CA PRO A 239 0.90 15.90 19.58
C PRO A 239 1.07 17.11 18.67
N ASN A 240 0.01 17.44 17.93
CA ASN A 240 -0.05 18.62 17.11
C ASN A 240 0.09 19.85 18.01
N LYS A 241 1.22 20.55 17.96
CA LYS A 241 1.15 21.99 18.18
C LYS A 241 0.32 22.56 17.01
N PRO A 242 -0.56 23.54 17.27
CA PRO A 242 -1.52 23.99 16.26
C PRO A 242 -0.82 24.30 14.96
N ALA A 243 -1.22 23.58 13.90
CA ALA A 243 -0.85 23.95 12.55
C ALA A 243 -1.39 25.35 12.31
N GLY A 244 -0.49 26.28 12.04
CA GLY A 244 -0.89 27.56 11.48
C GLY A 244 -1.72 27.32 10.23
N PRO A 245 -2.60 28.27 9.81
CA PRO A 245 -3.55 28.06 8.75
C PRO A 245 -2.81 27.62 7.49
N CYS A 246 -3.25 26.48 6.96
CA CYS A 246 -2.79 25.94 5.67
C CYS A 246 -2.98 27.03 4.61
N ARG A 247 -1.91 27.67 4.19
CA ARG A 247 -1.97 28.63 3.08
C ARG A 247 -2.29 27.83 1.82
N ARG A 248 -3.40 28.22 1.18
CA ARG A 248 -3.92 27.66 -0.09
C ARG A 248 -2.99 27.97 -1.25
#